data_d7b72a70db13d4449901b6200d58e64e
#
_entry.id   d7b72a70db13d4449901b6200d58e64e
#
_cell.length_a   1.000
_cell.length_b   1.000
_cell.length_c   1.000
_cell.angle_alpha   90.00
_cell.angle_beta   90.00
_cell.angle_gamma   90.00
#
_symmetry.space_group_name_H-M   'P 1'
#
loop_
_entity.id
_entity.type
_entity.pdbx_description
1 polymer ?
#
loop_
_entity_poly.entity_id
_entity_poly.type
_entity_poly.pdbx_seq_one_letter_code
_entity_poly.pdbx_strand_id
1 'polypeptide(L)' 'HTPTIRRLELTVQARNERAVHLYQKFGFDIEGTKKRGARTKNGEFLDVYLMAKLID' A
#
# COMPACT_ATOMS: atom_id res chain seq x y z
N HIS A 1 -22.06 -17.40 -2.51
CA HIS A 1 -20.76 -17.91 -2.60
C HIS A 1 -19.82 -17.20 -1.68
N THR A 2 -18.78 -17.81 -1.31
CA THR A 2 -17.84 -17.21 -0.40
C THR A 2 -16.44 -17.35 -0.94
N PRO A 3 -15.70 -16.26 -1.04
CA PRO A 3 -14.31 -16.38 -1.46
C PRO A 3 -13.54 -17.16 -0.42
N THR A 4 -12.71 -18.04 -0.91
CA THR A 4 -11.88 -18.85 -0.04
C THR A 4 -10.61 -18.11 0.36
N ILE A 5 -10.25 -17.10 -0.41
CA ILE A 5 -9.04 -16.32 -0.14
C ILE A 5 -9.42 -14.98 0.41
N ARG A 6 -8.85 -14.66 1.53
CA ARG A 6 -9.02 -13.33 2.12
C ARG A 6 -7.77 -12.51 1.86
N ARG A 7 -7.98 -11.25 1.62
CA ARG A 7 -6.89 -10.39 1.24
C ARG A 7 -7.12 -9.00 1.83
N LEU A 8 -6.11 -8.48 2.48
CA LEU A 8 -6.11 -7.10 2.95
C LEU A 8 -5.26 -6.27 2.00
N GLU A 9 -5.80 -5.17 1.54
CA GLU A 9 -5.09 -4.28 0.64
C GLU A 9 -5.07 -2.88 1.24
N LEU A 10 -3.96 -2.19 1.00
CA LEU A 10 -3.84 -0.81 1.43
C LEU A 10 -2.88 -0.07 0.51
N THR A 11 -2.90 1.25 0.62
CA THR A 11 -1.94 2.08 -0.07
C THR A 11 -1.20 2.89 0.97
N VAL A 12 0.07 3.16 0.69
CA VAL A 12 0.91 3.96 1.56
C VAL A 12 1.77 4.86 0.70
N GLN A 13 1.99 6.08 1.16
CA GLN A 13 2.84 7.01 0.41
C GLN A 13 4.26 6.49 0.35
N ALA A 14 4.83 6.55 -0.85
CA ALA A 14 6.18 6.02 -1.07
C ALA A 14 7.22 6.69 -0.19
N ARG A 15 7.05 7.97 0.09
CA ARG A 15 8.01 8.69 0.94
C ARG A 15 7.83 8.39 2.42
N ASN A 16 6.76 7.71 2.78
CA ASN A 16 6.53 7.36 4.19
C ASN A 16 7.16 6.02 4.50
N GLU A 17 8.50 6.02 4.58
CA GLU A 17 9.25 4.78 4.77
C GLU A 17 8.88 4.08 6.07
N ARG A 18 8.56 4.86 7.09
CA ARG A 18 8.20 4.28 8.39
C ARG A 18 6.96 3.40 8.27
N ALA A 19 5.95 3.90 7.57
CA ALA A 19 4.73 3.13 7.38
C ALA A 19 4.99 1.90 6.50
N VAL A 20 5.81 2.06 5.47
CA VAL A 20 6.16 0.93 4.60
C VAL A 20 6.81 -0.17 5.42
N HIS A 21 7.81 0.18 6.23
CA HIS A 21 8.48 -0.81 7.06
C HIS A 21 7.53 -1.46 8.05
N LEU A 22 6.63 -0.67 8.62
CA LEU A 22 5.69 -1.18 9.58
C LEU A 22 4.78 -2.24 8.96
N TYR A 23 4.25 -1.95 7.77
CA TYR A 23 3.36 -2.89 7.10
C TYR A 23 4.11 -4.12 6.63
N GLN A 24 5.35 -3.96 6.17
CA GLN A 24 6.16 -5.11 5.80
C GLN A 24 6.40 -6.01 6.99
N LYS A 25 6.57 -5.41 8.15
CA LYS A 25 6.75 -6.17 9.39
C LYS A 25 5.50 -6.99 9.73
N PHE A 26 4.33 -6.50 9.36
CA PHE A 26 3.10 -7.23 9.56
C PHE A 26 2.80 -8.26 8.48
N GLY A 27 3.68 -8.37 7.51
CA GLY A 27 3.51 -9.38 6.48
C GLY A 27 2.92 -8.85 5.17
N PHE A 28 2.77 -7.53 5.05
CA PHE A 28 2.31 -6.96 3.80
C PHE A 28 3.45 -6.91 2.80
N ASP A 29 3.14 -7.21 1.55
CA ASP A 29 4.11 -7.13 0.46
C ASP A 29 3.72 -6.01 -0.48
N ILE A 30 4.73 -5.38 -1.05
CA ILE A 30 4.50 -4.33 -2.04
C ILE A 30 4.17 -5.03 -3.36
N GLU A 31 2.96 -4.81 -3.85
CA GLU A 31 2.53 -5.43 -5.09
C GLU A 31 2.73 -4.52 -6.29
N GLY A 32 2.83 -3.24 -6.06
CA GLY A 32 3.04 -2.31 -7.14
C GLY A 32 3.22 -0.90 -6.63
N THR A 33 3.55 -0.02 -7.55
CA THR A 33 3.71 1.40 -7.25
C THR A 33 2.78 2.19 -8.16
N LYS A 34 1.96 3.02 -7.58
CA LYS A 34 1.06 3.88 -8.33
C LYS A 34 1.62 5.28 -8.34
N LYS A 35 2.06 5.72 -9.51
CA LYS A 35 2.58 7.07 -9.64
C LYS A 35 1.42 8.06 -9.61
N ARG A 36 1.64 9.18 -8.93
CA ARG A 36 0.64 10.22 -8.80
C ARG A 36 -0.63 9.71 -8.15
N GLY A 37 -0.47 8.78 -7.20
CA GLY A 37 -1.62 8.21 -6.51
C GLY A 37 -2.21 9.12 -5.45
N ALA A 38 -1.46 10.14 -5.04
CA ALA A 38 -1.91 11.11 -4.04
C ALA A 38 -1.47 12.50 -4.46
N ARG A 39 -2.22 13.50 -4.00
CA ARG A 39 -1.93 14.88 -4.33
C ARG A 39 -1.76 15.69 -3.05
N THR A 40 -0.71 16.50 -2.99
CA THR A 40 -0.50 17.35 -1.84
C THR A 40 -1.28 18.65 -1.98
N LYS A 41 -1.31 19.44 -0.90
CA LYS A 41 -1.96 20.74 -0.92
C LYS A 41 -1.28 21.71 -1.87
N ASN A 42 -0.01 21.48 -2.14
CA ASN A 42 0.74 22.34 -3.05
C ASN A 42 0.57 21.96 -4.51
N GLY A 43 -0.24 20.94 -4.77
CA GLY A 43 -0.47 20.49 -6.13
C GLY A 43 0.56 19.50 -6.64
N GLU A 44 1.47 19.07 -5.80
CA GLU A 44 2.44 18.07 -6.18
C GLU A 44 1.82 16.67 -6.10
N PHE A 45 2.30 15.78 -6.94
CA PHE A 45 1.84 14.40 -6.91
C PHE A 45 2.83 13.55 -6.15
N LEU A 46 2.29 12.60 -5.40
CA LEU A 46 3.09 11.66 -4.64
C LEU A 46 2.83 10.25 -5.14
N ASP A 47 3.89 9.48 -5.18
CA ASP A 47 3.74 8.07 -5.50
C ASP A 47 3.23 7.32 -4.27
N VAL A 48 2.45 6.28 -4.51
CA VAL A 48 1.99 5.42 -3.43
C VAL A 48 2.30 3.98 -3.77
N TYR A 49 2.57 3.21 -2.75
CA TYR A 49 2.78 1.77 -2.91
C TYR A 49 1.46 1.05 -2.65
N LEU A 50 1.21 0.05 -3.48
CA LEU A 50 0.07 -0.84 -3.28
C LEU A 50 0.58 -2.03 -2.51
N MET A 51 0.08 -2.22 -1.31
CA MET A 51 0.50 -3.31 -0.46
C MET A 51 -0.67 -4.21 -0.16
N ALA A 52 -0.39 -5.48 -0.07
CA ALA A 52 -1.43 -6.46 0.22
C ALA A 52 -0.86 -7.60 1.05
N LYS A 53 -1.75 -8.23 1.76
CA LYS A 53 -1.40 -9.38 2.58
C LYS A 53 -2.48 -10.44 2.41
N LEU A 54 -2.06 -11.64 2.12
CA LEU A 54 -2.98 -12.77 2.09
C LEU A 54 -3.14 -13.29 3.51
N ILE A 55 -4.39 -13.43 3.92
CA ILE A 55 -4.70 -13.85 5.29
C ILE A 55 -5.00 -15.33 5.34
N ASP A 56 -5.42 -15.83 4.24
CA ASP A 56 -5.90 -17.21 4.16
C ASP A 56 -4.77 -18.22 4.10
#